data_353126a0a52b39dd0acdf984ced61d73
#
_entry.id   353126a0a52b39dd0acdf984ced61d73
#
_cell.length_a   1.000
_cell.length_b   1.000
_cell.length_c   1.000
_cell.angle_alpha   90.00
_cell.angle_beta   90.00
_cell.angle_gamma   90.00
#
_symmetry.space_group_name_H-M   'P 1'
#
loop_
_entity.id
_entity.type
_entity.pdbx_description
1 polymer ?
#
loop_
_entity_poly.entity_id
_entity_poly.type
_entity_poly.pdbx_seq_one_letter_code
_entity_poly.pdbx_strand_id
1 'polypeptide(L)'
;KWHYQKALNIPKLKEIFNKWQTELGVEDGWNSLFWNNHDLPRIVSIWGNDQEYREKSAKAFAILLHLMRGTPYIYQGEEIGMTNYPFETLDQVEDIESLNYAREALEKGVPMEEIMDSIRVIGRDNARTPMQWDESKNAGFSTGQPWLAVNPNYEEINVQEALANPDSIFYTYQK
;
A
#
# COMPACT_ATOMS: atom_id res chain seq x y z
N LYS A 1 13.56 3.69 -9.98
CA LYS A 1 12.44 3.16 -9.20
C LYS A 1 12.94 2.21 -8.11
N TRP A 2 13.83 1.27 -8.42
CA TRP A 2 14.29 0.20 -7.52
C TRP A 2 15.32 0.61 -6.46
N HIS A 3 15.76 1.85 -6.46
CA HIS A 3 16.59 2.44 -5.40
C HIS A 3 15.70 3.26 -4.46
N TYR A 4 14.90 2.57 -3.66
CA TYR A 4 13.96 3.21 -2.76
C TYR A 4 14.67 3.80 -1.53
N GLN A 5 14.45 5.08 -1.25
CA GLN A 5 14.83 5.71 0.01
C GLN A 5 13.63 5.67 0.97
N LYS A 6 13.74 4.90 2.02
CA LYS A 6 12.66 4.67 3.00
C LYS A 6 12.22 5.92 3.77
N ALA A 7 13.01 6.98 3.77
CA ALA A 7 12.68 8.19 4.54
C ALA A 7 11.78 9.14 3.74
N LEU A 8 10.55 9.36 4.24
CA LEU A 8 9.66 10.38 3.72
C LEU A 8 10.23 11.78 3.94
N ASN A 9 10.47 12.52 2.86
CA ASN A 9 10.88 13.92 2.92
C ASN A 9 9.63 14.81 3.11
N ILE A 10 9.27 15.09 4.35
CA ILE A 10 8.08 15.89 4.69
C ILE A 10 8.11 17.30 4.10
N PRO A 11 9.22 18.08 4.14
CA PRO A 11 9.29 19.37 3.45
C PRO A 11 8.95 19.27 1.96
N LYS A 12 9.52 18.28 1.26
CA LYS A 12 9.26 18.10 -0.17
C LYS A 12 7.82 17.66 -0.45
N LEU A 13 7.24 16.80 0.38
CA LEU A 13 5.83 16.42 0.28
C LEU A 13 4.91 17.64 0.43
N LYS A 14 5.16 18.49 1.40
CA LYS A 14 4.40 19.74 1.62
C LYS A 14 4.51 20.68 0.42
N GLU A 15 5.69 20.82 -0.15
CA GLU A 15 5.92 21.63 -1.36
C GLU A 15 5.08 21.12 -2.55
N ILE A 16 5.09 19.79 -2.79
CA ILE A 16 4.32 19.17 -3.85
C ILE A 16 2.82 19.37 -3.63
N PHE A 17 2.33 19.12 -2.42
CA PHE A 17 0.92 19.30 -2.12
C PHE A 17 0.50 20.76 -2.26
N ASN A 18 1.28 21.70 -1.72
CA ASN A 18 1.00 23.12 -1.86
C ASN A 18 0.89 23.52 -3.34
N LYS A 19 1.85 23.07 -4.16
CA LYS A 19 1.84 23.35 -5.59
C LYS A 19 0.53 22.87 -6.23
N TRP A 20 0.19 21.59 -6.11
CA TRP A 20 -0.99 21.03 -6.76
C TRP A 20 -2.31 21.54 -6.19
N GLN A 21 -2.38 21.81 -4.89
CA GLN A 21 -3.58 22.37 -4.24
C GLN A 21 -3.84 23.83 -4.62
N THR A 22 -2.79 24.60 -4.91
CA THR A 22 -2.92 26.03 -5.26
C THR A 22 -2.95 26.28 -6.75
N GLU A 23 -2.00 25.74 -7.53
CA GLU A 23 -1.86 26.07 -8.95
C GLU A 23 -2.96 25.46 -9.80
N LEU A 24 -3.35 24.20 -9.57
CA LEU A 24 -4.41 23.55 -10.34
C LEU A 24 -5.76 24.22 -10.13
N GLY A 25 -6.02 24.76 -8.95
CA GLY A 25 -7.27 25.43 -8.61
C GLY A 25 -7.49 26.80 -9.28
N VAL A 26 -6.44 27.42 -9.80
CA VAL A 26 -6.51 28.74 -10.44
C VAL A 26 -7.26 28.68 -11.78
N GLU A 27 -7.15 27.54 -12.49
CA GLU A 27 -7.78 27.32 -13.82
C GLU A 27 -8.97 26.35 -13.75
N ASP A 28 -9.72 26.34 -12.65
CA ASP A 28 -10.84 25.40 -12.41
C ASP A 28 -10.47 23.91 -12.47
N GLY A 29 -9.19 23.59 -12.31
CA GLY A 29 -8.71 22.23 -12.25
C GLY A 29 -9.12 21.52 -10.96
N TRP A 30 -9.29 20.19 -11.04
CA TRP A 30 -9.70 19.34 -9.94
C TRP A 30 -8.79 18.13 -9.80
N ASN A 31 -8.20 17.93 -8.62
CA ASN A 31 -7.27 16.83 -8.37
C ASN A 31 -7.99 15.47 -8.23
N SER A 32 -7.39 14.41 -8.78
CA SER A 32 -7.64 13.04 -8.38
C SER A 32 -6.62 12.67 -7.30
N LEU A 33 -7.11 12.38 -6.10
CA LEU A 33 -6.29 12.15 -4.92
C LEU A 33 -6.27 10.66 -4.57
N PHE A 34 -5.09 10.07 -4.42
CA PHE A 34 -4.95 8.68 -3.98
C PHE A 34 -3.59 8.45 -3.33
N TRP A 35 -3.51 7.50 -2.42
CA TRP A 35 -2.27 6.99 -1.88
C TRP A 35 -1.84 5.68 -2.52
N ASN A 36 -2.79 4.81 -2.80
CA ASN A 36 -2.58 3.48 -3.34
C ASN A 36 -3.33 3.27 -4.65
N ASN A 37 -2.81 2.38 -5.47
CA ASN A 37 -3.47 1.80 -6.62
C ASN A 37 -2.85 0.43 -6.92
N HIS A 38 -3.28 -0.24 -8.00
CA HIS A 38 -2.77 -1.56 -8.39
C HIS A 38 -1.30 -1.57 -8.86
N ASP A 39 -0.67 -0.42 -9.01
CA ASP A 39 0.73 -0.27 -9.45
C ASP A 39 1.64 0.33 -8.36
N LEU A 40 1.11 0.60 -7.19
CA LEU A 40 1.86 1.14 -6.05
C LEU A 40 1.76 0.21 -4.83
N PRO A 41 2.84 0.04 -4.07
CA PRO A 41 2.79 -0.71 -2.82
C PRO A 41 1.92 0.00 -1.78
N ARG A 42 1.62 -0.68 -0.68
CA ARG A 42 0.77 -0.15 0.39
C ARG A 42 1.42 1.05 1.09
N ILE A 43 0.72 2.18 1.11
CA ILE A 43 1.25 3.44 1.65
C ILE A 43 1.68 3.33 3.12
N VAL A 44 0.94 2.57 3.92
CA VAL A 44 1.25 2.38 5.34
C VAL A 44 2.61 1.70 5.55
N SER A 45 3.01 0.79 4.64
CA SER A 45 4.31 0.11 4.67
C SER A 45 5.44 0.96 4.10
N ILE A 46 5.12 1.90 3.18
CA ILE A 46 6.13 2.73 2.52
C ILE A 46 6.49 3.95 3.36
N TRP A 47 5.50 4.72 3.79
CA TRP A 47 5.70 6.01 4.45
C TRP A 47 5.18 6.03 5.88
N GLY A 48 4.43 5.03 6.30
CA GLY A 48 3.95 4.88 7.65
C GLY A 48 4.82 3.94 8.49
N ASN A 49 4.25 3.54 9.61
CA ASN A 49 4.71 2.42 10.41
C ASN A 49 3.64 1.33 10.31
N ASP A 50 3.98 0.21 9.71
CA ASP A 50 3.07 -0.91 9.48
C ASP A 50 3.11 -1.98 10.59
N GLN A 51 3.77 -1.66 11.69
CA GLN A 51 3.89 -2.47 12.90
C GLN A 51 3.07 -1.82 14.04
N GLU A 52 3.74 -1.38 15.09
CA GLU A 52 3.13 -0.82 16.31
C GLU A 52 2.16 0.35 16.04
N TYR A 53 2.47 1.20 15.05
CA TYR A 53 1.66 2.39 14.75
C TYR A 53 0.88 2.30 13.44
N ARG A 54 0.58 1.08 12.97
CA ARG A 54 -0.12 0.84 11.71
C ARG A 54 -1.44 1.61 11.61
N GLU A 55 -2.29 1.47 12.61
CA GLU A 55 -3.59 2.16 12.63
C GLU A 55 -3.45 3.67 12.66
N LYS A 56 -2.54 4.20 13.47
CA LYS A 56 -2.30 5.65 13.54
C LYS A 56 -1.78 6.20 12.23
N SER A 57 -0.86 5.47 11.58
CA SER A 57 -0.33 5.83 10.27
C SER A 57 -1.40 5.82 9.19
N ALA A 58 -2.20 4.76 9.11
CA ALA A 58 -3.29 4.64 8.14
C ALA A 58 -4.35 5.74 8.32
N LYS A 59 -4.77 6.01 9.57
CA LYS A 59 -5.69 7.11 9.88
C LYS A 59 -5.13 8.48 9.50
N ALA A 60 -3.83 8.71 9.73
CA ALA A 60 -3.19 9.96 9.32
C ALA A 60 -3.21 10.14 7.79
N PHE A 61 -2.95 9.08 7.02
CA PHE A 61 -3.06 9.11 5.56
C PHE A 61 -4.51 9.34 5.09
N ALA A 62 -5.49 8.67 5.72
CA ALA A 62 -6.90 8.86 5.43
C ALA A 62 -7.32 10.34 5.62
N ILE A 63 -7.02 10.91 6.78
CA ILE A 63 -7.34 12.29 7.12
C ILE A 63 -6.67 13.26 6.14
N LEU A 64 -5.38 13.08 5.87
CA LEU A 64 -4.65 13.95 4.96
C LEU A 64 -5.24 13.94 3.55
N LEU A 65 -5.60 12.75 3.03
CA LEU A 65 -6.20 12.60 1.70
C LEU A 65 -7.54 13.32 1.60
N HIS A 66 -8.44 13.09 2.56
CA HIS A 66 -9.82 13.58 2.52
C HIS A 66 -9.95 15.07 2.84
N LEU A 67 -8.96 15.68 3.50
CA LEU A 67 -8.97 17.12 3.78
C LEU A 67 -8.34 17.97 2.66
N MET A 68 -7.80 17.35 1.60
CA MET A 68 -7.31 18.05 0.43
C MET A 68 -8.44 18.33 -0.57
N ARG A 69 -8.32 19.44 -1.33
CA ARG A 69 -9.23 19.74 -2.45
C ARG A 69 -8.99 18.76 -3.59
N GLY A 70 -10.00 17.98 -3.93
CA GLY A 70 -9.95 16.97 -5.00
C GLY A 70 -10.95 15.83 -4.76
N THR A 71 -10.96 14.85 -5.65
CA THR A 71 -11.71 13.60 -5.46
C THR A 71 -10.81 12.51 -4.90
N PRO A 72 -11.03 12.05 -3.67
CA PRO A 72 -10.27 10.95 -3.10
C PRO A 72 -10.69 9.62 -3.71
N TYR A 73 -9.70 8.82 -4.08
CA TYR A 73 -9.86 7.43 -4.52
C TYR A 73 -9.24 6.51 -3.48
N ILE A 74 -10.06 5.68 -2.88
CA ILE A 74 -9.65 4.71 -1.87
C ILE A 74 -9.41 3.37 -2.57
N TYR A 75 -8.19 2.87 -2.52
CA TYR A 75 -7.86 1.58 -3.09
C TYR A 75 -8.21 0.46 -2.10
N GLN A 76 -8.77 -0.66 -2.62
CA GLN A 76 -9.18 -1.80 -1.80
C GLN A 76 -8.12 -2.22 -0.79
N GLY A 77 -8.53 -2.39 0.47
CA GLY A 77 -7.66 -2.74 1.59
C GLY A 77 -6.98 -1.55 2.28
N GLU A 78 -7.01 -0.36 1.67
CA GLU A 78 -6.51 0.85 2.31
C GLU A 78 -7.36 1.21 3.54
N GLU A 79 -8.67 1.04 3.43
CA GLU A 79 -9.67 1.32 4.46
C GLU A 79 -9.57 0.41 5.70
N ILE A 80 -8.86 -0.70 5.59
CA ILE A 80 -8.55 -1.58 6.74
C ILE A 80 -7.06 -1.58 7.09
N GLY A 81 -6.25 -0.81 6.36
CA GLY A 81 -4.82 -0.69 6.58
C GLY A 81 -4.02 -1.93 6.22
N MET A 82 -4.35 -2.59 5.10
CA MET A 82 -3.54 -3.68 4.57
C MET A 82 -2.11 -3.24 4.33
N THR A 83 -1.16 -4.12 4.62
CA THR A 83 0.29 -3.88 4.51
C THR A 83 0.90 -4.56 3.30
N ASN A 84 2.16 -4.27 3.02
CA ASN A 84 2.94 -5.02 2.03
C ASN A 84 3.05 -6.49 2.43
N TYR A 85 3.20 -7.36 1.43
CA TYR A 85 3.39 -8.79 1.62
C TYR A 85 4.87 -9.11 1.91
N PRO A 86 5.20 -10.01 2.85
CA PRO A 86 6.56 -10.37 3.19
C PRO A 86 7.14 -11.41 2.22
N PHE A 87 7.32 -11.07 0.93
CA PHE A 87 7.91 -11.96 -0.06
C PHE A 87 9.26 -12.53 0.40
N GLU A 88 9.41 -13.85 0.40
CA GLU A 88 10.64 -14.54 0.77
C GLU A 88 11.49 -14.90 -0.44
N THR A 89 10.83 -15.31 -1.53
CA THR A 89 11.48 -15.79 -2.76
C THR A 89 10.83 -15.20 -4.01
N LEU A 90 11.56 -15.22 -5.14
CA LEU A 90 11.03 -14.76 -6.43
C LEU A 90 9.89 -15.62 -6.95
N ASP A 91 9.78 -16.88 -6.54
CA ASP A 91 8.69 -17.77 -6.95
C ASP A 91 7.32 -17.34 -6.44
N GLN A 92 7.29 -16.45 -5.45
CA GLN A 92 6.06 -15.85 -4.92
C GLN A 92 5.62 -14.60 -5.68
N VAL A 93 6.44 -14.11 -6.62
CA VAL A 93 6.23 -12.85 -7.34
C VAL A 93 5.71 -13.13 -8.74
N GLU A 94 4.58 -12.52 -9.07
CA GLU A 94 3.93 -12.66 -10.39
C GLU A 94 4.11 -11.42 -11.27
N ASP A 95 4.44 -10.28 -10.66
CA ASP A 95 4.62 -9.02 -11.37
C ASP A 95 5.81 -9.04 -12.32
N ILE A 96 5.52 -8.94 -13.61
CA ILE A 96 6.54 -8.98 -14.66
C ILE A 96 7.59 -7.87 -14.56
N GLU A 97 7.25 -6.71 -14.02
CA GLU A 97 8.20 -5.62 -13.80
C GLU A 97 9.21 -6.00 -12.70
N SER A 98 8.73 -6.58 -11.61
CA SER A 98 9.58 -7.08 -10.52
C SER A 98 10.49 -8.22 -10.99
N LEU A 99 9.97 -9.15 -11.76
CA LEU A 99 10.73 -10.27 -12.32
C LEU A 99 11.80 -9.80 -13.33
N ASN A 100 11.47 -8.84 -14.19
CA ASN A 100 12.44 -8.25 -15.11
C ASN A 100 13.55 -7.49 -14.37
N TYR A 101 13.17 -6.71 -13.34
CA TYR A 101 14.16 -6.07 -12.47
C TYR A 101 15.10 -7.08 -11.83
N ALA A 102 14.56 -8.15 -11.26
CA ALA A 102 15.36 -9.19 -10.61
C ALA A 102 16.37 -9.81 -11.60
N ARG A 103 15.93 -10.16 -12.81
CA ARG A 103 16.81 -10.70 -13.86
C ARG A 103 17.94 -9.72 -14.21
N GLU A 104 17.61 -8.47 -14.51
CA GLU A 104 18.60 -7.44 -14.88
C GLU A 104 19.58 -7.12 -13.76
N ALA A 105 19.10 -7.13 -12.51
CA ALA A 105 19.93 -6.87 -11.34
C ALA A 105 20.91 -8.02 -11.08
N LEU A 106 20.44 -9.27 -11.22
CA LEU A 106 21.29 -10.46 -11.12
C LEU A 106 22.38 -10.49 -12.18
N GLU A 107 22.07 -10.13 -13.44
CA GLU A 107 23.05 -10.00 -14.52
C GLU A 107 24.13 -8.96 -14.19
N LYS A 108 23.81 -7.94 -13.39
CA LYS A 108 24.74 -6.91 -12.91
C LYS A 108 25.46 -7.30 -11.61
N GLY A 109 25.21 -8.49 -11.09
CA GLY A 109 25.85 -9.01 -9.88
C GLY A 109 25.24 -8.47 -8.56
N VAL A 110 24.03 -7.91 -8.58
CA VAL A 110 23.34 -7.48 -7.35
C VAL A 110 22.95 -8.73 -6.54
N PRO A 111 23.22 -8.77 -5.23
CA PRO A 111 22.83 -9.89 -4.38
C PRO A 111 21.31 -10.12 -4.37
N MET A 112 20.87 -11.38 -4.35
CA MET A 112 19.45 -11.75 -4.30
C MET A 112 18.71 -11.10 -3.11
N GLU A 113 19.33 -11.00 -1.97
CA GLU A 113 18.74 -10.39 -0.77
C GLU A 113 18.40 -8.91 -1.00
N GLU A 114 19.30 -8.14 -1.63
CA GLU A 114 19.07 -6.74 -1.97
C GLU A 114 17.94 -6.58 -3.00
N ILE A 115 17.84 -7.51 -3.95
CA ILE A 115 16.76 -7.56 -4.93
C ILE A 115 15.43 -7.81 -4.23
N MET A 116 15.39 -8.81 -3.34
CA MET A 116 14.18 -9.15 -2.59
C MET A 116 13.75 -8.02 -1.64
N ASP A 117 14.70 -7.34 -1.00
CA ASP A 117 14.42 -6.16 -0.18
C ASP A 117 13.73 -5.06 -1.00
N SER A 118 14.20 -4.81 -2.21
CA SER A 118 13.57 -3.84 -3.11
C SER A 118 12.14 -4.27 -3.50
N ILE A 119 11.93 -5.56 -3.81
CA ILE A 119 10.62 -6.11 -4.18
C ILE A 119 9.63 -6.05 -3.01
N ARG A 120 10.06 -6.41 -1.80
CA ARG A 120 9.22 -6.30 -0.58
C ARG A 120 8.73 -4.88 -0.35
N VAL A 121 9.55 -3.89 -0.68
CA VAL A 121 9.20 -2.48 -0.43
C VAL A 121 8.35 -1.90 -1.55
N ILE A 122 8.74 -2.08 -2.82
CA ILE A 122 8.14 -1.34 -3.94
C ILE A 122 7.57 -2.20 -5.06
N GLY A 123 7.57 -3.52 -4.94
CA GLY A 123 6.93 -4.41 -5.89
C GLY A 123 5.42 -4.19 -5.97
N ARG A 124 4.85 -4.25 -7.19
CA ARG A 124 3.41 -3.98 -7.41
C ARG A 124 2.50 -5.04 -6.82
N ASP A 125 2.96 -6.28 -6.70
CA ASP A 125 2.17 -7.38 -6.14
C ASP A 125 1.78 -7.15 -4.67
N ASN A 126 2.49 -6.27 -3.96
CA ASN A 126 2.08 -5.81 -2.62
C ASN A 126 0.65 -5.24 -2.59
N ALA A 127 0.21 -4.60 -3.67
CA ALA A 127 -1.14 -4.05 -3.79
C ALA A 127 -2.16 -5.05 -4.35
N ARG A 128 -1.70 -6.21 -4.86
CA ARG A 128 -2.53 -7.17 -5.60
C ARG A 128 -2.84 -8.43 -4.83
N THR A 129 -2.33 -8.56 -3.60
CA THR A 129 -2.70 -9.64 -2.70
C THR A 129 -4.21 -9.68 -2.47
N PRO A 130 -4.80 -10.86 -2.22
CA PRO A 130 -6.23 -10.99 -1.96
C PRO A 130 -6.72 -10.06 -0.87
N MET A 131 -7.91 -9.48 -1.06
CA MET A 131 -8.59 -8.70 -0.02
C MET A 131 -8.85 -9.58 1.21
N GLN A 132 -8.59 -9.03 2.38
CA GLN A 132 -8.72 -9.73 3.65
C GLN A 132 -10.10 -9.44 4.26
N TRP A 133 -11.04 -10.40 4.10
CA TRP A 133 -12.42 -10.24 4.54
C TRP A 133 -12.63 -10.68 5.98
N ASP A 134 -12.04 -11.81 6.37
CA ASP A 134 -12.19 -12.40 7.69
C ASP A 134 -11.00 -13.32 8.04
N GLU A 135 -11.03 -13.95 9.21
CA GLU A 135 -10.00 -14.88 9.70
C GLU A 135 -10.07 -16.30 9.10
N SER A 136 -11.04 -16.57 8.23
CA SER A 136 -11.20 -17.89 7.64
C SER A 136 -10.14 -18.17 6.57
N LYS A 137 -10.08 -19.42 6.12
CA LYS A 137 -9.13 -19.85 5.07
C LYS A 137 -9.14 -18.90 3.89
N ASN A 138 -7.95 -18.53 3.43
CA ASN A 138 -7.74 -17.56 2.36
C ASN A 138 -8.35 -16.17 2.67
N ALA A 139 -8.42 -15.80 3.93
CA ALA A 139 -9.01 -14.54 4.40
C ALA A 139 -10.46 -14.33 3.92
N GLY A 140 -11.24 -15.40 3.77
CA GLY A 140 -12.60 -15.33 3.20
C GLY A 140 -12.66 -14.91 1.73
N PHE A 141 -11.52 -14.74 1.06
CA PHE A 141 -11.45 -14.25 -0.32
C PHE A 141 -11.89 -15.30 -1.34
N SER A 142 -11.50 -16.57 -1.16
CA SER A 142 -11.77 -17.64 -2.12
C SER A 142 -11.78 -19.01 -1.45
N THR A 143 -12.63 -19.91 -1.96
CA THR A 143 -12.59 -21.34 -1.62
C THR A 143 -11.51 -22.11 -2.38
N GLY A 144 -11.04 -21.56 -3.52
CA GLY A 144 -9.95 -22.10 -4.31
C GLY A 144 -8.58 -21.55 -3.90
N GLN A 145 -7.53 -21.98 -4.60
CA GLN A 145 -6.19 -21.42 -4.42
C GLN A 145 -6.15 -20.00 -4.99
N PRO A 146 -5.83 -18.96 -4.20
CA PRO A 146 -5.64 -17.62 -4.71
C PRO A 146 -4.44 -17.54 -5.68
N TRP A 147 -4.54 -16.66 -6.67
CA TRP A 147 -3.46 -16.42 -7.63
C TRP A 147 -2.18 -15.89 -6.94
N LEU A 148 -2.31 -14.86 -6.10
CA LEU A 148 -1.27 -14.41 -5.18
C LEU A 148 -1.57 -14.93 -3.78
N ALA A 149 -0.54 -15.13 -2.98
CA ALA A 149 -0.71 -15.56 -1.60
C ALA A 149 -1.44 -14.50 -0.76
N VAL A 150 -2.26 -14.95 0.16
CA VAL A 150 -2.89 -14.09 1.17
C VAL A 150 -1.82 -13.61 2.16
N ASN A 151 -1.81 -12.33 2.50
CA ASN A 151 -0.88 -11.80 3.49
C ASN A 151 -1.10 -12.52 4.85
N PRO A 152 -0.06 -13.07 5.47
CA PRO A 152 -0.19 -13.88 6.69
C PRO A 152 -0.83 -13.14 7.88
N ASN A 153 -0.88 -11.81 7.83
CA ASN A 153 -1.51 -11.01 8.88
C ASN A 153 -3.04 -10.88 8.75
N TYR A 154 -3.68 -11.66 7.89
CA TYR A 154 -5.12 -11.58 7.63
C TYR A 154 -5.99 -11.93 8.86
N GLU A 155 -5.47 -12.71 9.79
CA GLU A 155 -6.17 -13.04 11.03
C GLU A 155 -6.38 -11.80 11.92
N GLU A 156 -5.49 -10.81 11.84
CA GLU A 156 -5.54 -9.56 12.62
C GLU A 156 -6.04 -8.37 11.79
N ILE A 157 -5.75 -8.37 10.49
CA ILE A 157 -6.08 -7.26 9.57
C ILE A 157 -7.10 -7.76 8.57
N ASN A 158 -8.37 -7.54 8.85
CA ASN A 158 -9.46 -7.93 7.96
C ASN A 158 -10.68 -7.03 8.14
N VAL A 159 -11.64 -7.16 7.23
CA VAL A 159 -12.88 -6.37 7.25
C VAL A 159 -13.73 -6.67 8.46
N GLN A 160 -13.83 -7.95 8.87
CA GLN A 160 -14.64 -8.35 10.04
C GLN A 160 -14.14 -7.67 11.31
N GLU A 161 -12.86 -7.71 11.57
CA GLU A 161 -12.22 -7.03 12.70
C GLU A 161 -12.37 -5.50 12.62
N ALA A 162 -12.19 -4.93 11.44
CA ALA A 162 -12.37 -3.51 11.23
C ALA A 162 -13.79 -3.03 11.52
N LEU A 163 -14.82 -3.82 11.16
CA LEU A 163 -16.21 -3.50 11.45
C LEU A 163 -16.58 -3.69 12.91
N ALA A 164 -15.94 -4.62 13.60
CA ALA A 164 -16.19 -4.87 15.02
C ALA A 164 -15.61 -3.78 15.95
N ASN A 165 -14.60 -3.04 15.48
CA ASN A 165 -13.92 -2.01 16.27
C ASN A 165 -14.36 -0.60 15.84
N PRO A 166 -15.16 0.14 16.65
CA PRO A 166 -15.61 1.50 16.30
C PRO A 166 -14.49 2.53 16.17
N ASP A 167 -13.30 2.22 16.68
CA ASP A 167 -12.10 3.05 16.55
C ASP A 167 -11.18 2.60 15.40
N SER A 168 -11.63 1.68 14.53
CA SER A 168 -10.82 1.18 13.42
C SER A 168 -10.52 2.25 12.38
N ILE A 169 -9.61 1.91 11.47
CA ILE A 169 -9.28 2.72 10.27
C ILE A 169 -10.53 2.89 9.41
N PHE A 170 -11.33 1.84 9.23
CA PHE A 170 -12.56 1.86 8.44
C PHE A 170 -13.51 2.99 8.87
N TYR A 171 -13.77 3.14 10.15
CA TYR A 171 -14.65 4.22 10.65
C TYR A 171 -14.02 5.61 10.56
N THR A 172 -12.70 5.71 10.40
CA THR A 172 -12.04 6.98 10.09
C THR A 172 -12.31 7.40 8.65
N TYR A 173 -12.32 6.44 7.71
CA TYR A 173 -12.71 6.69 6.31
C TYR A 173 -14.21 7.02 6.16
N GLN A 174 -15.06 6.46 7.02
CA GLN A 174 -16.51 6.68 6.98
C GLN A 174 -16.92 8.09 7.49
N LYS A 175 -16.14 8.70 8.37
CA LYS A 175 -16.42 10.03 8.97
C LYS A 175 -16.18 11.17 7.99
#